data_e8b07c6a97ce6dd66042bba4569ee3ff
#
_entry.id   e8b07c6a97ce6dd66042bba4569ee3ff
#
_cell.length_a   1.000
_cell.length_b   1.000
_cell.length_c   1.000
_cell.angle_alpha   90.00
_cell.angle_beta   90.00
_cell.angle_gamma   90.00
#
_symmetry.space_group_name_H-M   'P 1'
#
loop_
_entity.id
_entity.type
_entity.pdbx_description
1 polymer ?
#
loop_
_entity_poly.entity_id
_entity_poly.type
_entity_poly.pdbx_seq_one_letter_code
_entity_poly.pdbx_strand_id
1 'polypeptide(L)'
;MFDLNNTFVTSDHHFRAWKNYPIHGGCTQEDEERYIALWNSVVGKDDLVLYIGDFYDSVPFTGDGAVADLMELVGRLNGRIVLIKGNHEKLDDTVYRLIFSDVVKEMRIDELNLRLIHNRDDLEDRRSGERVVYGHEHRCYMPLPTTPDSIGVCAKWHDWKPLSLAEAIRQMDACNQAPA
;
A
#
# COMPACT_ATOMS: atom_id res chain seq x y z
N MET A 1 -6.56 -19.79 -3.45
CA MET A 1 -7.03 -19.26 -2.12
C MET A 1 -5.93 -18.39 -1.57
N PHE A 2 -6.22 -17.15 -1.21
CA PHE A 2 -5.26 -16.26 -0.56
C PHE A 2 -4.94 -16.77 0.85
N ASP A 3 -3.65 -16.83 1.18
CA ASP A 3 -3.23 -17.06 2.57
C ASP A 3 -3.29 -15.73 3.32
N LEU A 4 -4.34 -15.54 4.11
CA LEU A 4 -4.62 -14.27 4.77
C LEU A 4 -3.55 -13.86 5.80
N ASN A 5 -2.83 -14.82 6.37
CA ASN A 5 -1.78 -14.54 7.36
C ASN A 5 -0.44 -14.17 6.71
N ASN A 6 -0.16 -14.70 5.51
CA ASN A 6 1.04 -14.46 4.72
C ASN A 6 0.77 -13.50 3.54
N THR A 7 -0.38 -12.80 3.58
CA THR A 7 -0.72 -11.71 2.67
C THR A 7 -0.84 -10.42 3.46
N PHE A 8 -0.13 -9.39 3.03
CA PHE A 8 -0.08 -8.09 3.67
C PHE A 8 -0.65 -7.00 2.77
N VAL A 9 -1.17 -5.94 3.38
CA VAL A 9 -1.68 -4.74 2.70
C VAL A 9 -1.02 -3.50 3.30
N THR A 10 -0.68 -2.53 2.47
CA THR A 10 -0.13 -1.22 2.88
C THR A 10 -0.18 -0.25 1.71
N SER A 11 0.05 1.05 1.96
CA SER A 11 0.09 2.10 0.94
C SER A 11 0.88 3.33 1.42
N ASP A 12 1.11 4.27 0.52
CA ASP A 12 1.50 5.65 0.81
C ASP A 12 2.80 5.79 1.62
N HIS A 13 3.81 4.96 1.37
CA HIS A 13 5.14 5.16 1.95
C HIS A 13 5.88 6.33 1.31
N HIS A 14 5.58 6.63 0.04
CA HIS A 14 6.28 7.66 -0.72
C HIS A 14 7.81 7.53 -0.59
N PHE A 15 8.33 6.32 -0.77
CA PHE A 15 9.76 6.06 -0.72
C PHE A 15 10.52 7.01 -1.66
N ARG A 16 11.69 7.43 -1.26
CA ARG A 16 12.53 8.43 -1.96
C ARG A 16 11.97 9.86 -1.97
N ALA A 17 10.85 10.14 -1.33
CA ALA A 17 10.30 11.50 -1.22
C ALA A 17 11.32 12.49 -0.63
N TRP A 18 12.22 12.03 0.25
CA TRP A 18 13.29 12.84 0.84
C TRP A 18 14.28 13.39 -0.20
N LYS A 19 14.42 12.75 -1.38
CA LYS A 19 15.24 13.25 -2.49
C LYS A 19 14.64 14.50 -3.15
N ASN A 20 13.35 14.70 -3.03
CA ASN A 20 12.62 15.66 -3.82
C ASN A 20 12.09 16.85 -3.03
N TYR A 21 11.73 16.69 -1.78
CA TYR A 21 11.29 17.76 -0.89
C TYR A 21 10.68 17.23 0.41
N PRO A 22 10.60 18.04 1.48
CA PRO A 22 9.81 17.73 2.68
C PRO A 22 8.28 17.89 2.47
N ILE A 23 7.77 17.79 1.25
CA ILE A 23 6.38 18.11 0.91
C ILE A 23 5.38 17.10 1.51
N HIS A 24 5.77 15.86 1.69
CA HIS A 24 4.88 14.80 2.18
C HIS A 24 5.12 14.41 3.63
N GLY A 25 5.45 15.38 4.47
CA GLY A 25 5.56 15.14 5.91
C GLY A 25 6.99 14.99 6.44
N GLY A 26 8.01 15.39 5.66
CA GLY A 26 9.37 15.50 6.16
C GLY A 26 10.08 14.16 6.34
N CYS A 27 9.75 13.14 5.54
CA CYS A 27 10.51 11.89 5.51
C CYS A 27 11.97 12.17 5.17
N THR A 28 12.89 11.71 6.00
CA THR A 28 14.33 11.76 5.77
C THR A 28 14.84 10.43 5.21
N GLN A 29 16.09 10.38 4.78
CA GLN A 29 16.70 9.10 4.44
C GLN A 29 16.75 8.13 5.64
N GLU A 30 16.96 8.65 6.84
CA GLU A 30 16.96 7.85 8.07
C GLU A 30 15.56 7.27 8.37
N ASP A 31 14.51 8.06 8.13
CA ASP A 31 13.14 7.55 8.24
C ASP A 31 12.87 6.42 7.24
N GLU A 32 13.35 6.55 6.00
CA GLU A 32 13.20 5.50 4.99
C GLU A 32 13.89 4.20 5.41
N GLU A 33 15.12 4.27 5.95
CA GLU A 33 15.82 3.10 6.48
C GLU A 33 15.01 2.43 7.62
N ARG A 34 14.39 3.23 8.46
CA ARG A 34 13.51 2.74 9.51
C ARG A 34 12.26 2.08 8.94
N TYR A 35 11.62 2.65 7.90
CA TYR A 35 10.43 2.06 7.27
C TYR A 35 10.74 0.72 6.62
N ILE A 36 11.88 0.60 5.94
CA ILE A 36 12.35 -0.68 5.38
C ILE A 36 12.57 -1.72 6.51
N ALA A 37 13.19 -1.32 7.61
CA ALA A 37 13.39 -2.21 8.74
C ALA A 37 12.06 -2.65 9.38
N LEU A 38 11.10 -1.74 9.54
CA LEU A 38 9.76 -2.03 10.07
C LEU A 38 8.98 -2.96 9.14
N TRP A 39 9.01 -2.71 7.83
CA TRP A 39 8.44 -3.60 6.82
C TRP A 39 9.01 -5.02 6.95
N ASN A 40 10.34 -5.16 6.90
CA ASN A 40 11.01 -6.44 6.95
C ASN A 40 10.89 -7.17 8.30
N SER A 41 10.46 -6.46 9.34
CA SER A 41 10.17 -7.06 10.66
C SER A 41 8.88 -7.86 10.71
N VAL A 42 7.96 -7.63 9.76
CA VAL A 42 6.64 -8.27 9.72
C VAL A 42 6.41 -9.08 8.44
N VAL A 43 7.03 -8.69 7.33
CA VAL A 43 6.91 -9.39 6.04
C VAL A 43 8.08 -10.34 5.86
N GLY A 44 7.79 -11.62 5.63
CA GLY A 44 8.77 -12.63 5.26
C GLY A 44 9.11 -12.59 3.76
N LYS A 45 10.17 -13.31 3.36
CA LYS A 45 10.65 -13.30 1.97
C LYS A 45 9.67 -13.91 0.96
N ASP A 46 8.86 -14.88 1.41
CA ASP A 46 7.93 -15.62 0.55
C ASP A 46 6.49 -15.08 0.63
N ASP A 47 6.26 -14.07 1.49
CA ASP A 47 4.95 -13.47 1.69
C ASP A 47 4.51 -12.67 0.47
N LEU A 48 3.20 -12.43 0.37
CA LEU A 48 2.59 -11.57 -0.63
C LEU A 48 2.26 -10.21 -0.03
N VAL A 49 2.66 -9.14 -0.72
CA VAL A 49 2.27 -7.78 -0.35
C VAL A 49 1.42 -7.18 -1.47
N LEU A 50 0.19 -6.84 -1.15
CA LEU A 50 -0.72 -6.08 -2.01
C LEU A 50 -0.53 -4.60 -1.65
N TYR A 51 0.31 -3.91 -2.42
CA TYR A 51 0.67 -2.53 -2.18
C TYR A 51 -0.33 -1.59 -2.87
N ILE A 52 -1.01 -0.75 -2.10
CA ILE A 52 -2.16 0.01 -2.58
C ILE A 52 -1.78 1.47 -2.87
N GLY A 53 -0.83 1.64 -3.79
CA GLY A 53 -0.46 2.90 -4.43
C GLY A 53 0.42 3.85 -3.62
N ASP A 54 0.98 4.81 -4.35
CA ASP A 54 1.89 5.82 -3.84
C ASP A 54 3.11 5.21 -3.13
N PHE A 55 3.74 4.25 -3.85
CA PHE A 55 4.92 3.53 -3.40
C PHE A 55 6.18 4.40 -3.44
N TYR A 56 6.40 5.03 -4.60
CA TYR A 56 7.63 5.71 -4.95
C TYR A 56 7.35 7.12 -5.44
N ASP A 57 8.03 8.09 -4.89
CA ASP A 57 7.92 9.47 -5.36
C ASP A 57 9.00 9.77 -6.40
N SER A 58 8.62 9.64 -7.67
CA SER A 58 9.52 9.71 -8.80
C SER A 58 9.83 11.13 -9.30
N VAL A 59 9.33 12.19 -8.65
CA VAL A 59 9.61 13.57 -9.03
C VAL A 59 10.82 14.10 -8.25
N PRO A 60 11.87 14.61 -8.90
CA PRO A 60 12.08 14.90 -10.33
C PRO A 60 12.73 13.75 -11.13
N PHE A 61 12.83 12.54 -10.58
CA PHE A 61 13.59 11.45 -11.20
C PHE A 61 12.77 10.82 -12.34
N THR A 62 13.22 11.04 -13.55
CA THR A 62 12.74 10.41 -14.78
C THR A 62 13.92 9.76 -15.51
N GLY A 63 13.67 8.67 -16.24
CA GLY A 63 14.69 7.98 -17.02
C GLY A 63 15.38 6.83 -16.24
N ASP A 64 16.51 6.36 -16.77
CA ASP A 64 17.21 5.14 -16.31
C ASP A 64 17.63 5.19 -14.85
N GLY A 65 17.95 6.37 -14.32
CA GLY A 65 18.29 6.55 -12.91
C GLY A 65 17.15 6.26 -11.96
N ALA A 66 15.91 6.63 -12.31
CA ALA A 66 14.73 6.34 -11.51
C ALA A 66 14.41 4.83 -11.50
N VAL A 67 14.62 4.15 -12.62
CA VAL A 67 14.42 2.71 -12.72
C VAL A 67 15.40 1.96 -11.83
N ALA A 68 16.69 2.29 -11.88
CA ALA A 68 17.73 1.66 -11.07
C ALA A 68 17.50 1.89 -9.57
N ASP A 69 17.08 3.11 -9.19
CA ASP A 69 16.78 3.48 -7.81
C ASP A 69 15.55 2.72 -7.27
N LEU A 70 14.50 2.57 -8.08
CA LEU A 70 13.31 1.79 -7.71
C LEU A 70 13.64 0.31 -7.59
N MET A 71 14.45 -0.26 -8.50
CA MET A 71 14.90 -1.65 -8.42
C MET A 71 15.72 -1.91 -7.15
N GLU A 72 16.64 -1.02 -6.81
CA GLU A 72 17.44 -1.11 -5.58
C GLU A 72 16.54 -1.11 -4.35
N LEU A 73 15.60 -0.17 -4.28
CA LEU A 73 14.66 -0.04 -3.17
C LEU A 73 13.80 -1.31 -3.00
N VAL A 74 13.16 -1.77 -4.08
CA VAL A 74 12.30 -2.97 -4.03
C VAL A 74 13.11 -4.21 -3.65
N GLY A 75 14.37 -4.31 -4.12
CA GLY A 75 15.27 -5.40 -3.76
C GLY A 75 15.64 -5.48 -2.27
N ARG A 76 15.40 -4.41 -1.49
CA ARG A 76 15.62 -4.36 -0.04
C ARG A 76 14.42 -4.79 0.78
N LEU A 77 13.23 -4.81 0.17
CA LEU A 77 11.99 -5.18 0.83
C LEU A 77 11.73 -6.69 0.72
N ASN A 78 11.29 -7.29 1.81
CA ASN A 78 10.83 -8.68 1.81
C ASN A 78 9.46 -8.81 1.15
N GLY A 79 9.19 -9.98 0.60
CA GLY A 79 7.93 -10.39 0.01
C GLY A 79 7.86 -10.16 -1.49
N ARG A 80 6.85 -10.76 -2.10
CA ARG A 80 6.45 -10.53 -3.48
C ARG A 80 5.43 -9.40 -3.52
N ILE A 81 5.74 -8.31 -4.20
CA ILE A 81 4.90 -7.12 -4.19
C ILE A 81 4.06 -7.07 -5.45
N VAL A 82 2.74 -7.02 -5.30
CA VAL A 82 1.77 -6.63 -6.33
C VAL A 82 1.42 -5.17 -6.12
N LEU A 83 1.66 -4.34 -7.13
CA LEU A 83 1.40 -2.91 -7.08
C LEU A 83 0.00 -2.59 -7.62
N ILE A 84 -0.88 -2.09 -6.78
CA ILE A 84 -2.11 -1.40 -7.18
C ILE A 84 -1.73 0.08 -7.35
N LYS A 85 -1.84 0.64 -8.54
CA LYS A 85 -1.34 1.98 -8.85
C LYS A 85 -2.10 3.08 -8.11
N GLY A 86 -1.35 4.01 -7.53
CA GLY A 86 -1.86 5.29 -7.03
C GLY A 86 -1.60 6.43 -8.00
N ASN A 87 -1.73 7.64 -7.51
CA ASN A 87 -1.54 8.85 -8.31
C ASN A 87 -0.07 9.30 -8.41
N HIS A 88 0.84 8.73 -7.61
CA HIS A 88 2.28 9.02 -7.67
C HIS A 88 3.08 8.06 -8.57
N GLU A 89 2.49 6.97 -9.06
CA GLU A 89 3.12 6.06 -10.02
C GLU A 89 3.20 6.69 -11.42
N LYS A 90 4.27 7.46 -11.67
CA LYS A 90 4.46 8.28 -12.88
C LYS A 90 5.33 7.64 -13.96
N LEU A 91 6.03 6.55 -13.65
CA LEU A 91 6.79 5.80 -14.64
C LEU A 91 5.83 5.01 -15.55
N ASP A 92 6.35 4.59 -16.70
CA ASP A 92 5.60 3.73 -17.61
C ASP A 92 5.27 2.37 -16.97
N ASP A 93 4.10 1.83 -17.25
CA ASP A 93 3.64 0.55 -16.69
C ASP A 93 4.59 -0.60 -17.01
N THR A 94 5.29 -0.57 -18.15
CA THR A 94 6.28 -1.57 -18.50
C THR A 94 7.46 -1.59 -17.53
N VAL A 95 7.86 -0.43 -17.00
CA VAL A 95 8.91 -0.34 -15.98
C VAL A 95 8.46 -0.98 -14.68
N TYR A 96 7.26 -0.65 -14.21
CA TYR A 96 6.73 -1.25 -12.98
C TYR A 96 6.59 -2.77 -13.10
N ARG A 97 6.15 -3.29 -14.26
CA ARG A 97 6.02 -4.74 -14.52
C ARG A 97 7.34 -5.49 -14.58
N LEU A 98 8.47 -4.81 -14.77
CA LEU A 98 9.81 -5.42 -14.66
C LEU A 98 10.28 -5.58 -13.21
N ILE A 99 9.70 -4.81 -12.29
CA ILE A 99 10.18 -4.67 -10.91
C ILE A 99 9.23 -5.34 -9.91
N PHE A 100 7.93 -5.15 -10.08
CA PHE A 100 6.90 -5.74 -9.23
C PHE A 100 6.38 -7.07 -9.79
N SER A 101 5.87 -7.93 -8.92
CA SER A 101 5.33 -9.24 -9.32
C SER A 101 4.11 -9.13 -10.22
N ASP A 102 3.31 -8.08 -10.05
CA ASP A 102 2.23 -7.66 -10.95
C ASP A 102 1.91 -6.19 -10.69
N VAL A 103 1.23 -5.55 -11.68
CA VAL A 103 0.82 -4.14 -11.62
C VAL A 103 -0.59 -4.01 -12.17
N VAL A 104 -1.49 -3.52 -11.33
CA VAL A 104 -2.91 -3.37 -11.65
C VAL A 104 -3.44 -1.99 -11.22
N LYS A 105 -4.56 -1.55 -11.77
CA LYS A 105 -5.24 -0.32 -11.35
C LYS A 105 -6.02 -0.53 -10.07
N GLU A 106 -6.66 -1.68 -9.95
CA GLU A 106 -7.43 -2.15 -8.79
C GLU A 106 -7.42 -3.67 -8.75
N MET A 107 -7.76 -4.26 -7.63
CA MET A 107 -7.85 -5.71 -7.48
C MET A 107 -9.13 -6.11 -6.75
N ARG A 108 -9.78 -7.18 -7.19
CA ARG A 108 -10.86 -7.84 -6.45
C ARG A 108 -10.42 -9.22 -6.01
N ILE A 109 -10.72 -9.55 -4.76
CA ILE A 109 -10.57 -10.89 -4.19
C ILE A 109 -11.99 -11.42 -3.99
N ASP A 110 -12.49 -12.14 -5.00
CA ASP A 110 -13.90 -12.54 -5.06
C ASP A 110 -14.32 -13.43 -3.89
N GLU A 111 -13.47 -14.35 -3.45
CA GLU A 111 -13.74 -15.23 -2.30
C GLU A 111 -13.89 -14.48 -0.96
N LEU A 112 -13.42 -13.23 -0.88
CA LEU A 112 -13.55 -12.38 0.31
C LEU A 112 -14.57 -11.26 0.11
N ASN A 113 -15.16 -11.15 -1.08
CA ASN A 113 -15.94 -9.99 -1.51
C ASN A 113 -15.22 -8.66 -1.17
N LEU A 114 -13.94 -8.60 -1.49
CA LEU A 114 -13.03 -7.53 -1.12
C LEU A 114 -12.47 -6.85 -2.37
N ARG A 115 -12.46 -5.51 -2.38
CA ARG A 115 -11.84 -4.69 -3.40
C ARG A 115 -10.67 -3.89 -2.81
N LEU A 116 -9.55 -3.85 -3.52
CA LEU A 116 -8.39 -3.05 -3.20
C LEU A 116 -8.26 -1.97 -4.28
N ILE A 117 -8.24 -0.71 -3.86
CA ILE A 117 -8.14 0.45 -4.75
C ILE A 117 -7.41 1.57 -4.04
N HIS A 118 -6.56 2.34 -4.74
CA HIS A 118 -5.80 3.38 -4.08
C HIS A 118 -6.69 4.52 -3.54
N ASN A 119 -7.52 5.10 -4.37
CA ASN A 119 -8.45 6.15 -3.94
C ASN A 119 -9.89 5.59 -3.89
N ARG A 120 -10.50 5.57 -2.71
CA ARG A 120 -11.87 5.07 -2.54
C ARG A 120 -12.93 5.93 -3.24
N ASP A 121 -12.63 7.20 -3.52
CA ASP A 121 -13.55 8.08 -4.23
C ASP A 121 -13.66 7.72 -5.73
N ASP A 122 -12.72 6.91 -6.25
CA ASP A 122 -12.74 6.37 -7.61
C ASP A 122 -13.56 5.06 -7.72
N LEU A 123 -14.26 4.66 -6.66
CA LEU A 123 -15.07 3.45 -6.66
C LEU A 123 -16.27 3.57 -7.60
N GLU A 124 -16.19 2.83 -8.69
CA GLU A 124 -17.31 2.59 -9.59
C GLU A 124 -17.81 1.14 -9.41
N ASP A 125 -19.07 0.87 -9.75
CA ASP A 125 -19.64 -0.50 -9.78
C ASP A 125 -19.43 -1.33 -8.50
N ARG A 126 -19.63 -0.72 -7.33
CA ARG A 126 -19.51 -1.42 -6.06
C ARG A 126 -20.55 -2.52 -5.93
N ARG A 127 -20.09 -3.74 -5.64
CA ARG A 127 -20.98 -4.90 -5.44
C ARG A 127 -21.68 -4.81 -4.07
N SER A 128 -22.83 -5.46 -3.95
CA SER A 128 -23.55 -5.55 -2.67
C SER A 128 -22.67 -6.24 -1.61
N GLY A 129 -22.48 -5.60 -0.47
CA GLY A 129 -21.65 -6.09 0.64
C GLY A 129 -20.15 -6.15 0.33
N GLU A 130 -19.68 -5.59 -0.80
CA GLU A 130 -18.26 -5.52 -1.12
C GLU A 130 -17.54 -4.64 -0.09
N ARG A 131 -16.47 -5.16 0.51
CA ARG A 131 -15.60 -4.42 1.42
C ARG A 131 -14.44 -3.80 0.64
N VAL A 132 -13.87 -2.71 1.17
CA VAL A 132 -12.84 -1.94 0.48
C VAL A 132 -11.63 -1.75 1.36
N VAL A 133 -10.44 -2.06 0.83
CA VAL A 133 -9.15 -1.66 1.38
C VAL A 133 -8.56 -0.58 0.49
N TYR A 134 -8.19 0.55 1.07
CA TYR A 134 -7.77 1.72 0.31
C TYR A 134 -6.56 2.44 0.92
N GLY A 135 -5.89 3.27 0.12
CA GLY A 135 -4.80 4.17 0.49
C GLY A 135 -5.20 5.64 0.40
N HIS A 136 -4.28 6.48 -0.11
CA HIS A 136 -4.45 7.87 -0.49
C HIS A 136 -4.64 8.88 0.66
N GLU A 137 -5.31 8.53 1.74
CA GLU A 137 -5.76 9.45 2.80
C GLU A 137 -4.67 9.75 3.86
N HIS A 138 -3.41 9.90 3.43
CA HIS A 138 -2.30 10.16 4.35
C HIS A 138 -2.17 11.63 4.80
N ARG A 139 -2.85 12.57 4.11
CA ARG A 139 -2.81 14.01 4.42
C ARG A 139 -3.73 14.42 5.55
N CYS A 140 -4.65 13.56 5.96
CA CYS A 140 -5.53 13.83 7.10
C CYS A 140 -4.72 13.94 8.41
N TYR A 141 -5.19 14.77 9.34
CA TYR A 141 -4.60 14.88 10.68
C TYR A 141 -4.82 13.63 11.53
N MET A 142 -5.83 12.85 11.20
CA MET A 142 -6.20 11.60 11.85
C MET A 142 -6.55 10.55 10.80
N PRO A 143 -6.33 9.26 11.08
CA PRO A 143 -6.79 8.20 10.20
C PRO A 143 -8.31 8.29 10.03
N LEU A 144 -8.78 8.00 8.83
CA LEU A 144 -10.21 7.80 8.65
C LEU A 144 -10.67 6.58 9.44
N PRO A 145 -11.86 6.62 10.06
CA PRO A 145 -12.33 5.50 10.87
C PRO A 145 -12.47 4.24 10.00
N THR A 146 -11.99 3.11 10.53
CA THR A 146 -12.36 1.81 10.00
C THR A 146 -13.86 1.60 10.19
N THR A 147 -14.50 1.07 9.17
CA THR A 147 -15.93 0.76 9.16
C THR A 147 -16.12 -0.74 8.88
N PRO A 148 -17.33 -1.31 9.04
CA PRO A 148 -17.57 -2.71 8.68
C PRO A 148 -17.24 -3.05 7.23
N ASP A 149 -17.26 -2.06 6.36
CA ASP A 149 -17.13 -2.23 4.91
C ASP A 149 -15.91 -1.52 4.31
N SER A 150 -15.07 -0.85 5.13
CA SER A 150 -13.84 -0.22 4.62
C SER A 150 -12.75 0.00 5.66
N ILE A 151 -11.48 -0.10 5.20
CA ILE A 151 -10.29 0.21 5.99
C ILE A 151 -9.24 0.91 5.15
N GLY A 152 -8.69 2.01 5.67
CA GLY A 152 -7.51 2.67 5.11
C GLY A 152 -6.22 2.02 5.62
N VAL A 153 -5.28 1.74 4.72
CA VAL A 153 -4.01 1.06 5.03
C VAL A 153 -2.78 1.91 4.76
N CYS A 154 -2.93 3.22 4.81
CA CYS A 154 -1.81 4.14 4.73
C CYS A 154 -0.78 3.82 5.83
N ALA A 155 0.46 3.58 5.44
CA ALA A 155 1.55 3.14 6.33
C ALA A 155 1.72 4.03 7.56
N LYS A 156 1.57 5.33 7.42
CA LYS A 156 1.62 6.32 8.51
C LYS A 156 0.68 5.99 9.68
N TRP A 157 -0.45 5.36 9.41
CA TRP A 157 -1.48 5.03 10.40
C TRP A 157 -1.34 3.64 11.01
N HIS A 158 -0.35 2.87 10.51
CA HIS A 158 -0.04 1.50 10.95
C HIS A 158 1.43 1.38 11.38
N ASP A 159 1.97 2.42 12.03
CA ASP A 159 3.36 2.45 12.51
C ASP A 159 4.39 2.12 11.42
N TRP A 160 4.09 2.48 10.15
CA TRP A 160 4.90 2.21 8.97
C TRP A 160 5.13 0.72 8.67
N LYS A 161 4.27 -0.14 9.20
CA LYS A 161 4.31 -1.59 8.98
C LYS A 161 3.17 -2.03 8.06
N PRO A 162 3.44 -2.91 7.10
CA PRO A 162 2.37 -3.60 6.41
C PRO A 162 1.46 -4.36 7.39
N LEU A 163 0.16 -4.25 7.19
CA LEU A 163 -0.87 -4.92 7.98
C LEU A 163 -1.19 -6.27 7.34
N SER A 164 -1.30 -7.38 8.10
CA SER A 164 -1.76 -8.62 7.50
C SER A 164 -3.21 -8.49 7.01
N LEU A 165 -3.55 -9.13 5.92
CA LEU A 165 -4.91 -9.11 5.37
C LEU A 165 -5.92 -9.70 6.36
N ALA A 166 -5.51 -10.71 7.14
CA ALA A 166 -6.30 -11.25 8.24
C ALA A 166 -6.64 -10.18 9.29
N GLU A 167 -5.66 -9.38 9.68
CA GLU A 167 -5.84 -8.30 10.66
C GLU A 167 -6.72 -7.17 10.11
N ALA A 168 -6.55 -6.78 8.83
CA ALA A 168 -7.40 -5.78 8.18
C ALA A 168 -8.88 -6.23 8.19
N ILE A 169 -9.14 -7.49 7.85
CA ILE A 169 -10.47 -8.08 7.89
C ILE A 169 -11.02 -8.11 9.32
N ARG A 170 -10.21 -8.53 10.30
CA ARG A 170 -10.61 -8.58 11.71
C ARG A 170 -11.00 -7.19 12.24
N GLN A 171 -10.29 -6.14 11.85
CA GLN A 171 -10.62 -4.77 12.25
C GLN A 171 -11.96 -4.31 11.68
N MET A 172 -12.25 -4.62 10.41
CA MET A 172 -13.55 -4.33 9.82
C MET A 172 -14.68 -5.13 10.51
N ASP A 173 -14.45 -6.41 10.83
CA ASP A 173 -15.44 -7.26 11.50
C ASP A 173 -15.73 -6.78 12.93
N ALA A 174 -14.73 -6.26 13.64
CA ALA A 174 -14.90 -5.72 14.98
C ALA A 174 -15.83 -4.48 15.02
N CYS A 175 -15.88 -3.69 13.95
CA CYS A 175 -16.79 -2.55 13.84
C CYS A 175 -18.27 -2.98 13.78
N ASN A 176 -18.58 -4.20 13.34
CA ASN A 176 -19.95 -4.75 13.36
C ASN A 176 -20.43 -5.15 14.78
N GLN A 177 -19.51 -5.32 15.73
CA GLN A 177 -19.82 -5.82 17.07
C GLN A 177 -19.85 -4.71 18.13
N ALA A 178 -19.50 -3.47 17.75
CA ALA A 178 -19.58 -2.34 18.68
C ALA A 178 -21.05 -2.02 18.97
N PRO A 179 -21.49 -1.98 20.25
CA PRO A 179 -22.83 -1.56 20.58
C PRO A 179 -23.04 -0.10 20.17
N ALA A 180 -24.22 0.18 19.59
CA ALA A 180 -24.66 1.51 19.19
C ALA A 180 -24.80 2.45 20.40
#